data_ed6c145c11b23ae54928bb9b0e5444b9
#
_entry.id   ed6c145c11b23ae54928bb9b0e5444b9
#
_cell.length_a   1.000
_cell.length_b   1.000
_cell.length_c   1.000
_cell.angle_alpha   90.00
_cell.angle_beta   90.00
_cell.angle_gamma   90.00
#
_symmetry.space_group_name_H-M   'P 1'
#
loop_
_entity.id
_entity.type
_entity.pdbx_description
1 polymer ?
#
loop_
_entity_poly.entity_id
_entity_poly.type
_entity_poly.pdbx_seq_one_letter_code
_entity_poly.pdbx_strand_id
1 'polypeptide(L)'
;MAIKIALAGNPNCGKTTMFNALTGANQYVGNWPGVTVEKKEGKFKGKKGKGEDIIVTDLPGIYSLSPYTLEEVVSRDYVLKENPDVIIDLVDATNIERNLYLTTQLIETGVPVVIALNMADLLEKRGIKIDTKRLSMLLDCPIIETSALKGEGLDKLIDEAVKTAKKSSADLPKEIFTKEMEEAISEVKEVLPSSITEDKKRWYAVKFLENDEKVKEAMKLSASGQSLVDSKRQDLEKKHDDDLESIVTDERYKFIQKIVNTTVKKAKDKLTVSDKIDRIVTNRILGIPIFVAVMWLVYYVSVTTVGTFVTDWTNDVFVVAIQN
;
A
#
# COMPACT_ATOMS: atom_id res chain seq x y z
N MET A 1 -6.37 -28.30 6.55
CA MET A 1 -5.14 -27.48 6.37
C MET A 1 -5.44 -26.09 6.94
N ALA A 2 -4.46 -25.45 7.53
CA ALA A 2 -4.61 -24.06 7.99
C ALA A 2 -4.71 -23.13 6.77
N ILE A 3 -5.61 -22.15 6.83
CA ILE A 3 -5.71 -21.10 5.80
C ILE A 3 -4.62 -20.06 6.07
N LYS A 4 -3.78 -19.80 5.07
CA LYS A 4 -2.71 -18.81 5.13
C LYS A 4 -3.18 -17.48 4.55
N ILE A 5 -3.26 -16.46 5.37
CA ILE A 5 -3.63 -15.09 5.00
C ILE A 5 -2.39 -14.21 5.04
N ALA A 6 -2.07 -13.53 3.94
CA ALA A 6 -1.06 -12.47 3.92
C ALA A 6 -1.72 -11.11 4.15
N LEU A 7 -1.20 -10.31 5.09
CA LEU A 7 -1.55 -8.90 5.21
C LEU A 7 -0.58 -8.06 4.41
N ALA A 8 -1.05 -7.41 3.36
CA ALA A 8 -0.31 -6.46 2.56
C ALA A 8 -0.87 -5.04 2.76
N GLY A 9 -0.14 -4.05 2.33
CA GLY A 9 -0.59 -2.66 2.33
C GLY A 9 0.55 -1.65 2.47
N ASN A 10 0.24 -0.41 2.16
CA ASN A 10 1.21 0.67 2.20
C ASN A 10 1.69 0.97 3.64
N PRO A 11 2.86 1.57 3.81
CA PRO A 11 3.25 2.11 5.10
C PRO A 11 2.18 3.06 5.67
N ASN A 12 1.93 2.95 6.97
CA ASN A 12 0.95 3.77 7.72
C ASN A 12 -0.54 3.57 7.35
N CYS A 13 -0.91 2.55 6.58
CA CYS A 13 -2.32 2.20 6.32
C CYS A 13 -3.03 1.53 7.53
N GLY A 14 -2.31 1.30 8.64
CA GLY A 14 -2.85 0.64 9.84
C GLY A 14 -2.63 -0.86 9.90
N LYS A 15 -1.68 -1.39 9.13
CA LYS A 15 -1.40 -2.82 8.99
C LYS A 15 -1.03 -3.50 10.33
N THR A 16 -0.09 -2.95 11.07
CA THR A 16 0.29 -3.47 12.40
C THR A 16 -0.89 -3.44 13.39
N THR A 17 -1.71 -2.39 13.35
CA THR A 17 -2.93 -2.31 14.18
C THR A 17 -3.92 -3.41 13.80
N MET A 18 -4.13 -3.64 12.51
CA MET A 18 -4.99 -4.71 12.00
C MET A 18 -4.46 -6.08 12.42
N PHE A 19 -3.16 -6.35 12.22
CA PHE A 19 -2.52 -7.59 12.60
C PHE A 19 -2.70 -7.90 14.10
N ASN A 20 -2.43 -6.91 14.96
CA ASN A 20 -2.61 -7.05 16.41
C ASN A 20 -4.09 -7.28 16.79
N ALA A 21 -5.01 -6.61 16.11
CA ALA A 21 -6.44 -6.80 16.33
C ALA A 21 -6.91 -8.21 15.95
N LEU A 22 -6.36 -8.80 14.90
CA LEU A 22 -6.70 -10.14 14.41
C LEU A 22 -6.05 -11.26 15.24
N THR A 23 -4.77 -11.12 15.63
CA THR A 23 -3.97 -12.20 16.24
C THR A 23 -3.84 -12.08 17.76
N GLY A 24 -3.96 -10.88 18.33
CA GLY A 24 -3.76 -10.65 19.77
C GLY A 24 -2.34 -10.90 20.23
N ALA A 25 -2.18 -11.59 21.37
CA ALA A 25 -0.88 -11.88 21.97
C ALA A 25 -0.16 -13.11 21.36
N ASN A 26 -0.84 -13.91 20.56
CA ASN A 26 -0.29 -15.14 20.00
C ASN A 26 0.44 -14.87 18.67
N GLN A 27 1.60 -14.21 18.77
CA GLN A 27 2.40 -13.81 17.62
C GLN A 27 3.79 -14.43 17.71
N TYR A 28 4.31 -14.86 16.59
CA TYR A 28 5.72 -15.16 16.39
C TYR A 28 6.38 -13.96 15.72
N VAL A 29 7.46 -13.49 16.30
CA VAL A 29 8.27 -12.39 15.76
C VAL A 29 9.68 -12.91 15.51
N GLY A 30 10.17 -12.73 14.31
CA GLY A 30 11.50 -13.14 13.88
C GLY A 30 11.94 -12.29 12.68
N ASN A 31 12.96 -12.74 11.98
CA ASN A 31 13.37 -12.10 10.73
C ASN A 31 13.03 -13.00 9.54
N TRP A 32 12.79 -12.40 8.40
CA TRP A 32 12.71 -13.14 7.14
C TRP A 32 14.04 -13.83 6.84
N PRO A 33 14.04 -15.05 6.29
CA PRO A 33 15.26 -15.78 5.99
C PRO A 33 16.24 -14.98 5.13
N GLY A 34 17.49 -14.85 5.61
CA GLY A 34 18.56 -14.20 4.86
C GLY A 34 18.56 -12.67 4.83
N VAL A 35 17.63 -12.01 5.53
CA VAL A 35 17.53 -10.54 5.59
C VAL A 35 17.22 -10.06 7.01
N THR A 36 17.45 -8.77 7.27
CA THR A 36 17.17 -8.12 8.57
C THR A 36 15.75 -7.59 8.70
N VAL A 37 14.88 -7.91 7.75
CA VAL A 37 13.47 -7.47 7.75
C VAL A 37 12.66 -8.32 8.73
N GLU A 38 11.87 -7.68 9.59
CA GLU A 38 11.06 -8.35 10.60
C GLU A 38 9.90 -9.14 9.97
N LYS A 39 9.72 -10.40 10.40
CA LYS A 39 8.58 -11.26 10.07
C LYS A 39 7.67 -11.39 11.27
N LYS A 40 6.39 -11.12 11.09
CA LYS A 40 5.35 -11.38 12.09
C LYS A 40 4.33 -12.36 11.55
N GLU A 41 4.06 -13.39 12.34
CA GLU A 41 3.08 -14.41 12.03
C GLU A 41 2.25 -14.71 13.29
N GLY A 42 0.95 -14.90 13.15
CA GLY A 42 0.09 -15.16 14.27
C GLY A 42 -1.15 -15.96 13.90
N LYS A 43 -1.72 -16.66 14.88
CA LYS A 43 -3.00 -17.34 14.73
C LYS A 43 -4.15 -16.37 14.96
N PHE A 44 -5.17 -16.44 14.12
CA PHE A 44 -6.40 -15.66 14.31
C PHE A 44 -7.10 -16.08 15.60
N LYS A 45 -7.48 -15.11 16.44
CA LYS A 45 -8.07 -15.34 17.76
C LYS A 45 -9.61 -15.27 17.80
N GLY A 46 -10.24 -14.88 16.68
CA GLY A 46 -11.69 -14.68 16.63
C GLY A 46 -12.49 -15.98 16.70
N LYS A 47 -13.78 -15.86 17.09
CA LYS A 47 -14.71 -16.99 17.13
C LYS A 47 -15.25 -17.37 15.74
N LYS A 48 -15.08 -16.52 14.76
CA LYS A 48 -15.52 -16.71 13.37
C LYS A 48 -14.34 -17.21 12.54
N GLY A 49 -14.60 -18.06 11.58
CA GLY A 49 -13.64 -18.87 10.84
C GLY A 49 -14.04 -20.35 10.87
N LYS A 50 -15.28 -20.67 11.33
CA LYS A 50 -15.92 -22.01 11.29
C LYS A 50 -15.01 -23.16 11.76
N GLY A 51 -14.17 -22.94 12.79
CA GLY A 51 -13.29 -23.99 13.33
C GLY A 51 -12.06 -24.28 12.49
N GLU A 52 -11.70 -23.42 11.57
CA GLU A 52 -10.49 -23.55 10.77
C GLU A 52 -9.30 -22.85 11.45
N ASP A 53 -8.12 -23.49 11.38
CA ASP A 53 -6.87 -22.85 11.76
C ASP A 53 -6.54 -21.78 10.71
N ILE A 54 -6.48 -20.51 11.11
CA ILE A 54 -6.12 -19.38 10.25
C ILE A 54 -4.79 -18.83 10.74
N ILE A 55 -3.82 -18.77 9.84
CA ILE A 55 -2.51 -18.17 10.07
C ILE A 55 -2.45 -16.86 9.30
N VAL A 56 -2.13 -15.78 10.00
CA VAL A 56 -1.99 -14.44 9.42
C VAL A 56 -0.52 -14.07 9.44
N THR A 57 0.04 -13.74 8.29
CA THR A 57 1.41 -13.25 8.13
C THR A 57 1.39 -11.77 7.79
N ASP A 58 2.05 -10.94 8.60
CA ASP A 58 2.21 -9.50 8.35
C ASP A 58 3.38 -9.27 7.39
N LEU A 59 3.10 -8.82 6.18
CA LEU A 59 4.14 -8.44 5.22
C LEU A 59 4.68 -7.05 5.55
N PRO A 60 5.93 -6.74 5.19
CA PRO A 60 6.44 -5.38 5.27
C PRO A 60 5.53 -4.36 4.58
N GLY A 61 5.51 -3.11 5.08
CA GLY A 61 4.77 -2.03 4.43
C GLY A 61 5.48 -1.60 3.15
N ILE A 62 4.83 -1.73 2.02
CA ILE A 62 5.41 -1.45 0.70
C ILE A 62 4.47 -0.59 -0.13
N TYR A 63 5.02 0.13 -1.10
CA TYR A 63 4.23 0.90 -2.06
C TYR A 63 4.04 0.17 -3.39
N SER A 64 4.91 -0.79 -3.67
CA SER A 64 4.99 -1.52 -4.94
C SER A 64 5.56 -2.92 -4.71
N LEU A 65 5.32 -3.84 -5.63
CA LEU A 65 6.01 -5.14 -5.71
C LEU A 65 7.27 -5.07 -6.60
N SER A 66 7.76 -3.87 -6.92
CA SER A 66 9.03 -3.67 -7.62
C SER A 66 10.20 -3.90 -6.67
N PRO A 67 11.34 -4.45 -7.12
CA PRO A 67 12.41 -4.94 -6.23
C PRO A 67 13.43 -3.86 -5.83
N TYR A 68 12.98 -2.65 -5.48
CA TYR A 68 13.87 -1.55 -5.12
C TYR A 68 14.33 -1.58 -3.67
N THR A 69 13.50 -2.08 -2.76
CA THR A 69 13.82 -2.20 -1.33
C THR A 69 13.83 -3.65 -0.90
N LEU A 70 14.50 -3.97 0.22
CA LEU A 70 14.47 -5.32 0.79
C LEU A 70 13.07 -5.74 1.21
N GLU A 71 12.27 -4.80 1.72
CA GLU A 71 10.89 -4.98 2.11
C GLU A 71 10.01 -5.38 0.92
N GLU A 72 10.19 -4.74 -0.23
CA GLU A 72 9.48 -5.06 -1.48
C GLU A 72 9.89 -6.42 -2.02
N VAL A 73 11.18 -6.74 -2.00
CA VAL A 73 11.68 -8.07 -2.40
C VAL A 73 11.07 -9.17 -1.52
N VAL A 74 11.08 -8.99 -0.20
CA VAL A 74 10.53 -9.96 0.76
C VAL A 74 9.03 -10.16 0.54
N SER A 75 8.27 -9.08 0.41
CA SER A 75 6.81 -9.14 0.21
C SER A 75 6.46 -9.82 -1.10
N ARG A 76 7.17 -9.48 -2.18
CA ARG A 76 7.02 -10.10 -3.50
C ARG A 76 7.34 -11.60 -3.48
N ASP A 77 8.47 -11.96 -2.87
CA ASP A 77 8.90 -13.37 -2.77
C ASP A 77 7.91 -14.19 -1.96
N TYR A 78 7.36 -13.64 -0.89
CA TYR A 78 6.34 -14.32 -0.12
C TYR A 78 5.07 -14.59 -0.95
N VAL A 79 4.55 -13.58 -1.63
CA VAL A 79 3.33 -13.72 -2.43
C VAL A 79 3.52 -14.73 -3.57
N LEU A 80 4.67 -14.72 -4.24
CA LEU A 80 4.90 -15.55 -5.42
C LEU A 80 5.37 -16.98 -5.11
N LYS A 81 6.18 -17.17 -4.04
CA LYS A 81 6.83 -18.46 -3.70
C LYS A 81 6.08 -19.21 -2.61
N GLU A 82 5.65 -18.52 -1.54
CA GLU A 82 4.95 -19.16 -0.42
C GLU A 82 3.46 -19.40 -0.69
N ASN A 83 2.91 -18.76 -1.72
CA ASN A 83 1.53 -18.97 -2.19
C ASN A 83 0.50 -18.91 -1.06
N PRO A 84 0.25 -17.75 -0.43
CA PRO A 84 -0.83 -17.63 0.54
C PRO A 84 -2.17 -17.92 -0.13
N ASP A 85 -3.13 -18.47 0.64
CA ASP A 85 -4.45 -18.81 0.12
C ASP A 85 -5.27 -17.56 -0.25
N VAL A 86 -4.97 -16.44 0.41
CA VAL A 86 -5.59 -15.13 0.16
C VAL A 86 -4.71 -14.00 0.69
N ILE A 87 -4.75 -12.86 0.01
CA ILE A 87 -4.14 -11.62 0.46
C ILE A 87 -5.26 -10.70 0.97
N ILE A 88 -5.09 -10.16 2.17
CA ILE A 88 -5.85 -9.00 2.65
C ILE A 88 -4.99 -7.77 2.38
N ASP A 89 -5.43 -6.93 1.44
CA ASP A 89 -4.77 -5.67 1.12
C ASP A 89 -5.41 -4.52 1.91
N LEU A 90 -4.63 -3.90 2.80
CA LEU A 90 -5.07 -2.76 3.58
C LEU A 90 -4.91 -1.48 2.80
N VAL A 91 -6.03 -0.92 2.42
CA VAL A 91 -6.14 0.35 1.69
C VAL A 91 -6.59 1.46 2.66
N ASP A 92 -5.77 2.49 2.81
CA ASP A 92 -6.18 3.71 3.54
C ASP A 92 -7.27 4.45 2.74
N ALA A 93 -8.48 4.43 3.25
CA ALA A 93 -9.64 5.05 2.62
C ALA A 93 -9.48 6.56 2.41
N THR A 94 -8.62 7.22 3.20
CA THR A 94 -8.37 8.66 3.09
C THR A 94 -7.37 9.02 1.99
N ASN A 95 -6.55 8.05 1.54
CA ASN A 95 -5.54 8.17 0.49
C ASN A 95 -5.67 7.04 -0.55
N ILE A 96 -6.90 6.75 -0.94
CA ILE A 96 -7.24 5.56 -1.74
C ILE A 96 -6.46 5.46 -3.06
N GLU A 97 -6.29 6.56 -3.78
CA GLU A 97 -5.61 6.60 -5.10
C GLU A 97 -4.19 6.04 -5.01
N ARG A 98 -3.42 6.49 -4.01
CA ARG A 98 -2.05 6.01 -3.80
C ARG A 98 -1.99 4.54 -3.40
N ASN A 99 -2.95 4.09 -2.59
CA ASN A 99 -2.96 2.71 -2.08
C ASN A 99 -3.38 1.71 -3.17
N LEU A 100 -4.28 2.09 -4.07
CA LEU A 100 -4.72 1.24 -5.16
C LEU A 100 -3.61 0.86 -6.15
N TYR A 101 -2.48 1.57 -6.15
CA TYR A 101 -1.33 1.19 -6.98
C TYR A 101 -0.78 -0.19 -6.58
N LEU A 102 -0.56 -0.41 -5.29
CA LEU A 102 -0.18 -1.73 -4.78
C LEU A 102 -1.28 -2.77 -5.03
N THR A 103 -2.55 -2.40 -4.81
CA THR A 103 -3.70 -3.27 -5.06
C THR A 103 -3.70 -3.84 -6.48
N THR A 104 -3.45 -3.00 -7.50
CA THR A 104 -3.42 -3.46 -8.90
C THR A 104 -2.31 -4.49 -9.13
N GLN A 105 -1.15 -4.32 -8.50
CA GLN A 105 -0.05 -5.26 -8.61
C GLN A 105 -0.32 -6.57 -7.87
N LEU A 106 -0.97 -6.51 -6.70
CA LEU A 106 -1.34 -7.70 -5.94
C LEU A 106 -2.35 -8.57 -6.72
N ILE A 107 -3.35 -7.96 -7.34
CA ILE A 107 -4.33 -8.65 -8.20
C ILE A 107 -3.63 -9.36 -9.36
N GLU A 108 -2.63 -8.74 -9.97
CA GLU A 108 -1.89 -9.33 -11.09
C GLU A 108 -1.08 -10.57 -10.71
N THR A 109 -0.76 -10.78 -9.42
CA THR A 109 -0.04 -11.98 -8.98
C THR A 109 -0.85 -13.27 -9.13
N GLY A 110 -2.18 -13.18 -9.35
CA GLY A 110 -3.09 -14.31 -9.42
C GLY A 110 -3.49 -14.88 -8.06
N VAL A 111 -2.93 -14.39 -6.96
CA VAL A 111 -3.39 -14.75 -5.61
C VAL A 111 -4.69 -14.02 -5.32
N PRO A 112 -5.73 -14.70 -4.78
CA PRO A 112 -7.00 -14.05 -4.43
C PRO A 112 -6.78 -12.88 -3.46
N VAL A 113 -7.41 -11.72 -3.75
CA VAL A 113 -7.26 -10.50 -2.95
C VAL A 113 -8.61 -10.10 -2.35
N VAL A 114 -8.60 -9.72 -1.07
CA VAL A 114 -9.71 -9.03 -0.38
C VAL A 114 -9.21 -7.68 0.09
N ILE A 115 -9.89 -6.62 -0.26
CA ILE A 115 -9.51 -5.26 0.14
C ILE A 115 -10.14 -4.92 1.49
N ALA A 116 -9.31 -4.62 2.48
CA ALA A 116 -9.72 -4.00 3.72
C ALA A 116 -9.62 -2.47 3.57
N LEU A 117 -10.77 -1.82 3.31
CA LEU A 117 -10.84 -0.37 3.21
C LEU A 117 -10.80 0.21 4.63
N ASN A 118 -9.59 0.47 5.11
CA ASN A 118 -9.34 0.86 6.49
C ASN A 118 -9.50 2.37 6.70
N MET A 119 -9.63 2.78 7.97
CA MET A 119 -9.91 4.17 8.37
C MET A 119 -11.26 4.70 7.82
N ALA A 120 -12.21 3.80 7.55
CA ALA A 120 -13.54 4.16 7.05
C ALA A 120 -14.29 5.12 7.98
N ASP A 121 -14.02 5.04 9.29
CA ASP A 121 -14.57 5.95 10.31
C ASP A 121 -14.11 7.42 10.17
N LEU A 122 -13.06 7.69 9.39
CA LEU A 122 -12.58 9.04 9.09
C LEU A 122 -13.22 9.65 7.85
N LEU A 123 -13.81 8.83 6.97
CA LEU A 123 -14.39 9.28 5.70
C LEU A 123 -15.52 10.29 5.92
N GLU A 124 -16.42 10.00 6.85
CA GLU A 124 -17.55 10.87 7.16
C GLU A 124 -17.06 12.24 7.69
N LYS A 125 -16.07 12.22 8.58
CA LYS A 125 -15.46 13.43 9.13
C LYS A 125 -14.81 14.30 8.04
N ARG A 126 -14.23 13.68 7.01
CA ARG A 126 -13.61 14.35 5.86
C ARG A 126 -14.58 14.66 4.73
N GLY A 127 -15.86 14.29 4.88
CA GLY A 127 -16.86 14.48 3.81
C GLY A 127 -16.59 13.67 2.55
N ILE A 128 -15.88 12.55 2.68
CA ILE A 128 -15.56 11.64 1.57
C ILE A 128 -16.60 10.51 1.58
N LYS A 129 -17.16 10.20 0.41
CA LYS A 129 -18.03 9.02 0.21
C LYS A 129 -17.42 8.14 -0.86
N ILE A 130 -17.29 6.84 -0.57
CA ILE A 130 -16.76 5.84 -1.49
C ILE A 130 -17.89 4.86 -1.81
N ASP A 131 -18.17 4.66 -3.10
CA ASP A 131 -19.06 3.62 -3.58
C ASP A 131 -18.31 2.29 -3.61
N THR A 132 -18.26 1.61 -2.46
CA THR A 132 -17.51 0.36 -2.28
C THR A 132 -18.03 -0.78 -3.14
N LYS A 133 -19.35 -0.81 -3.46
CA LYS A 133 -19.92 -1.82 -4.36
C LYS A 133 -19.40 -1.64 -5.79
N ARG A 134 -19.43 -0.42 -6.28
CA ARG A 134 -18.94 -0.10 -7.63
C ARG A 134 -17.44 -0.29 -7.71
N LEU A 135 -16.70 0.10 -6.68
CA LEU A 135 -15.25 -0.09 -6.59
C LEU A 135 -14.90 -1.59 -6.63
N SER A 136 -15.61 -2.42 -5.87
CA SER A 136 -15.46 -3.88 -5.88
C SER A 136 -15.70 -4.49 -7.27
N MET A 137 -16.75 -4.05 -7.98
CA MET A 137 -17.00 -4.50 -9.35
C MET A 137 -15.93 -4.07 -10.35
N LEU A 138 -15.35 -2.88 -10.18
CA LEU A 138 -14.33 -2.36 -11.08
C LEU A 138 -12.96 -3.03 -10.85
N LEU A 139 -12.63 -3.40 -9.61
CA LEU A 139 -11.39 -4.09 -9.26
C LEU A 139 -11.53 -5.63 -9.29
N ASP A 140 -12.75 -6.13 -9.39
CA ASP A 140 -13.08 -7.56 -9.29
C ASP A 140 -12.60 -8.22 -7.99
N CYS A 141 -12.60 -7.45 -6.92
CA CYS A 141 -12.18 -7.87 -5.58
C CYS A 141 -13.23 -7.54 -4.53
N PRO A 142 -13.50 -8.42 -3.56
CA PRO A 142 -14.33 -8.08 -2.41
C PRO A 142 -13.71 -6.92 -1.62
N ILE A 143 -14.56 -5.98 -1.18
CA ILE A 143 -14.15 -4.83 -0.38
C ILE A 143 -14.94 -4.81 0.92
N ILE A 144 -14.23 -4.75 2.03
CA ILE A 144 -14.80 -4.65 3.38
C ILE A 144 -14.34 -3.36 4.03
N GLU A 145 -15.27 -2.52 4.43
CA GLU A 145 -14.97 -1.33 5.22
C GLU A 145 -14.58 -1.73 6.64
N THR A 146 -13.46 -1.19 7.12
CA THR A 146 -12.89 -1.52 8.41
C THR A 146 -12.38 -0.28 9.16
N SER A 147 -12.34 -0.38 10.47
CA SER A 147 -11.55 0.48 11.34
C SER A 147 -10.75 -0.42 12.29
N ALA A 148 -9.49 -0.64 11.94
CA ALA A 148 -8.59 -1.48 12.75
C ALA A 148 -8.45 -0.95 14.18
N LEU A 149 -8.44 0.39 14.35
CA LEU A 149 -8.34 1.03 15.65
C LEU A 149 -9.55 0.77 16.54
N LYS A 150 -10.77 0.73 15.96
CA LYS A 150 -12.01 0.48 16.69
C LYS A 150 -12.40 -0.99 16.72
N GLY A 151 -11.72 -1.85 15.96
CA GLY A 151 -12.07 -3.25 15.80
C GLY A 151 -13.33 -3.49 14.96
N GLU A 152 -13.78 -2.50 14.17
CA GLU A 152 -14.98 -2.59 13.35
C GLU A 152 -14.68 -3.29 12.01
N GLY A 153 -15.60 -4.14 11.56
CA GLY A 153 -15.51 -4.83 10.26
C GLY A 153 -14.61 -6.06 10.23
N LEU A 154 -13.83 -6.35 11.28
CA LEU A 154 -12.80 -7.40 11.28
C LEU A 154 -13.37 -8.81 11.07
N ASP A 155 -14.46 -9.15 11.75
CA ASP A 155 -15.11 -10.44 11.59
C ASP A 155 -15.61 -10.67 10.16
N LYS A 156 -16.19 -9.62 9.54
CA LYS A 156 -16.66 -9.68 8.14
C LYS A 156 -15.49 -9.83 7.18
N LEU A 157 -14.37 -9.16 7.47
CA LEU A 157 -13.17 -9.23 6.67
C LEU A 157 -12.59 -10.65 6.64
N ILE A 158 -12.50 -11.29 7.81
CA ILE A 158 -12.00 -12.68 7.90
C ILE A 158 -12.99 -13.67 7.26
N ASP A 159 -14.30 -13.53 7.49
CA ASP A 159 -15.30 -14.38 6.84
C ASP A 159 -15.19 -14.29 5.30
N GLU A 160 -15.02 -13.08 4.74
CA GLU A 160 -14.87 -12.91 3.29
C GLU A 160 -13.50 -13.42 2.80
N ALA A 161 -12.42 -13.22 3.55
CA ALA A 161 -11.11 -13.76 3.22
C ALA A 161 -11.12 -15.31 3.17
N VAL A 162 -11.72 -15.96 4.15
CA VAL A 162 -11.90 -17.43 4.18
C VAL A 162 -12.74 -17.91 3.00
N LYS A 163 -13.82 -17.20 2.68
CA LYS A 163 -14.66 -17.53 1.53
C LYS A 163 -13.93 -17.37 0.22
N THR A 164 -13.14 -16.32 0.08
CA THR A 164 -12.33 -16.04 -1.12
C THR A 164 -11.21 -17.06 -1.28
N ALA A 165 -10.52 -17.43 -0.20
CA ALA A 165 -9.50 -18.48 -0.20
C ALA A 165 -10.01 -19.87 -0.66
N LYS A 166 -11.31 -20.15 -0.45
CA LYS A 166 -11.95 -21.40 -0.84
C LYS A 166 -12.51 -21.43 -2.27
N LYS A 167 -12.58 -20.30 -2.95
CA LYS A 167 -12.95 -20.28 -4.36
C LYS A 167 -11.82 -20.93 -5.17
N SER A 168 -12.16 -21.98 -5.88
CA SER A 168 -11.23 -22.86 -6.59
C SER A 168 -10.59 -22.25 -7.85
N SER A 169 -10.94 -21.04 -8.23
CA SER A 169 -10.31 -20.31 -9.34
C SER A 169 -10.22 -18.84 -8.95
N ALA A 170 -9.00 -18.31 -8.89
CA ALA A 170 -8.84 -16.89 -9.12
C ALA A 170 -9.39 -16.62 -10.53
N ASP A 171 -10.43 -15.79 -10.65
CA ASP A 171 -10.77 -15.23 -11.95
C ASP A 171 -9.49 -14.58 -12.50
N LEU A 172 -9.25 -14.76 -13.83
CA LEU A 172 -8.06 -14.20 -14.45
C LEU A 172 -7.99 -12.69 -14.13
N PRO A 173 -6.80 -12.18 -13.80
CA PRO A 173 -6.65 -10.76 -13.49
C PRO A 173 -7.24 -9.89 -14.59
N LYS A 174 -8.01 -8.88 -14.21
CA LYS A 174 -8.70 -7.98 -15.13
C LYS A 174 -7.70 -7.22 -16.00
N GLU A 175 -8.02 -7.03 -17.26
CA GLU A 175 -7.29 -6.13 -18.16
C GLU A 175 -7.39 -4.70 -17.65
N ILE A 176 -6.25 -4.09 -17.33
CA ILE A 176 -6.17 -2.74 -16.79
C ILE A 176 -5.42 -1.76 -17.70
N PHE A 177 -4.68 -2.31 -18.66
CA PHE A 177 -3.85 -1.56 -19.58
C PHE A 177 -4.60 -1.21 -20.89
N THR A 178 -3.95 -0.42 -21.73
CA THR A 178 -4.43 -0.17 -23.08
C THR A 178 -4.47 -1.46 -23.90
N LYS A 179 -5.32 -1.48 -24.92
CA LYS A 179 -5.47 -2.67 -25.80
C LYS A 179 -4.14 -3.14 -26.37
N GLU A 180 -3.28 -2.22 -26.78
CA GLU A 180 -1.97 -2.52 -27.32
C GLU A 180 -1.04 -3.18 -26.29
N MET A 181 -1.02 -2.68 -25.07
CA MET A 181 -0.26 -3.28 -23.97
C MET A 181 -0.82 -4.66 -23.63
N GLU A 182 -2.14 -4.85 -23.59
CA GLU A 182 -2.76 -6.15 -23.34
C GLU A 182 -2.44 -7.18 -24.46
N GLU A 183 -2.38 -6.75 -25.72
CA GLU A 183 -1.93 -7.60 -26.83
C GLU A 183 -0.46 -8.04 -26.62
N ALA A 184 0.44 -7.11 -26.28
CA ALA A 184 1.83 -7.43 -25.98
C ALA A 184 1.97 -8.40 -24.79
N ILE A 185 1.22 -8.16 -23.70
CA ILE A 185 1.17 -9.05 -22.54
C ILE A 185 0.70 -10.46 -22.96
N SER A 186 -0.34 -10.54 -23.78
CA SER A 186 -0.87 -11.82 -24.25
C SER A 186 0.15 -12.61 -25.06
N GLU A 187 0.86 -11.96 -25.99
CA GLU A 187 1.90 -12.60 -26.79
C GLU A 187 3.09 -13.07 -25.93
N VAL A 188 3.50 -12.25 -24.94
CA VAL A 188 4.57 -12.63 -24.01
C VAL A 188 4.16 -13.81 -23.13
N LYS A 189 2.90 -13.93 -22.72
CA LYS A 189 2.40 -15.09 -21.96
C LYS A 189 2.62 -16.43 -22.67
N GLU A 190 2.50 -16.45 -24.01
CA GLU A 190 2.66 -17.66 -24.80
C GLU A 190 4.11 -18.19 -24.84
N VAL A 191 5.10 -17.32 -24.62
CA VAL A 191 6.52 -17.70 -24.61
C VAL A 191 7.08 -17.95 -23.23
N LEU A 192 6.27 -17.80 -22.18
CA LEU A 192 6.67 -18.12 -20.81
C LEU A 192 6.80 -19.63 -20.59
N PRO A 193 7.74 -20.07 -19.74
CA PRO A 193 7.90 -21.48 -19.40
C PRO A 193 6.62 -22.11 -18.85
N SER A 194 6.36 -23.39 -19.22
CA SER A 194 5.21 -24.16 -18.73
C SER A 194 5.24 -24.43 -17.21
N SER A 195 6.35 -24.17 -16.54
CA SER A 195 6.47 -24.25 -15.07
C SER A 195 5.69 -23.14 -14.35
N ILE A 196 5.30 -22.08 -15.07
CA ILE A 196 4.47 -20.99 -14.53
C ILE A 196 3.01 -21.37 -14.69
N THR A 197 2.26 -21.30 -13.58
CA THR A 197 0.82 -21.53 -13.59
C THR A 197 0.09 -20.38 -14.30
N GLU A 198 -1.07 -20.67 -14.92
CA GLU A 198 -1.80 -19.71 -15.76
C GLU A 198 -2.17 -18.42 -15.02
N ASP A 199 -2.52 -18.54 -13.73
CA ASP A 199 -2.86 -17.43 -12.84
C ASP A 199 -1.70 -16.42 -12.66
N LYS A 200 -0.44 -16.91 -12.74
CA LYS A 200 0.77 -16.07 -12.57
C LYS A 200 1.36 -15.56 -13.88
N LYS A 201 1.00 -16.15 -15.02
CA LYS A 201 1.58 -15.77 -16.32
C LYS A 201 1.47 -14.29 -16.61
N ARG A 202 0.33 -13.67 -16.27
CA ARG A 202 0.14 -12.23 -16.51
C ARG A 202 1.18 -11.38 -15.77
N TRP A 203 1.38 -11.66 -14.48
CA TRP A 203 2.37 -10.94 -13.67
C TRP A 203 3.79 -11.08 -14.27
N TYR A 204 4.19 -12.30 -14.61
CA TYR A 204 5.50 -12.52 -15.22
C TYR A 204 5.64 -11.83 -16.58
N ALA A 205 4.62 -11.86 -17.42
CA ALA A 205 4.64 -11.18 -18.71
C ALA A 205 4.84 -9.67 -18.57
N VAL A 206 4.11 -9.02 -17.67
CA VAL A 206 4.29 -7.61 -17.37
C VAL A 206 5.71 -7.33 -16.86
N LYS A 207 6.25 -8.16 -15.95
CA LYS A 207 7.60 -7.97 -15.41
C LYS A 207 8.71 -8.20 -16.44
N PHE A 208 8.54 -9.11 -17.38
CA PHE A 208 9.47 -9.26 -18.51
C PHE A 208 9.44 -8.03 -19.43
N LEU A 209 8.27 -7.47 -19.70
CA LEU A 209 8.12 -6.23 -20.44
C LEU A 209 8.74 -5.05 -19.72
N GLU A 210 8.51 -4.89 -18.40
CA GLU A 210 9.15 -3.87 -17.55
C GLU A 210 10.67 -4.05 -17.41
N ASN A 211 11.26 -5.11 -17.98
CA ASN A 211 12.69 -5.41 -17.88
C ASN A 211 13.18 -5.73 -16.46
N ASP A 212 12.32 -6.30 -15.61
CA ASP A 212 12.65 -6.62 -14.22
C ASP A 212 13.83 -7.60 -14.14
N GLU A 213 14.97 -7.13 -13.64
CA GLU A 213 16.21 -7.90 -13.57
C GLU A 213 16.09 -9.14 -12.68
N LYS A 214 15.36 -9.06 -11.56
CA LYS A 214 15.16 -10.18 -10.65
C LYS A 214 14.34 -11.30 -11.28
N VAL A 215 13.37 -10.95 -12.12
CA VAL A 215 12.61 -11.95 -12.88
C VAL A 215 13.49 -12.60 -13.95
N LYS A 216 14.31 -11.83 -14.65
CA LYS A 216 15.25 -12.34 -15.66
C LYS A 216 16.33 -13.24 -15.05
N GLU A 217 16.84 -12.89 -13.86
CA GLU A 217 17.80 -13.73 -13.13
C GLU A 217 17.16 -15.05 -12.67
N ALA A 218 15.93 -14.97 -12.14
CA ALA A 218 15.20 -16.15 -11.64
C ALA A 218 14.70 -17.07 -12.74
N MET A 219 14.47 -16.55 -13.94
CA MET A 219 13.84 -17.28 -15.04
C MET A 219 14.41 -16.87 -16.40
N LYS A 220 14.98 -17.84 -17.11
CA LYS A 220 15.49 -17.62 -18.47
C LYS A 220 14.45 -18.05 -19.49
N LEU A 221 14.12 -17.15 -20.40
CA LEU A 221 13.31 -17.48 -21.58
C LEU A 221 14.16 -18.19 -22.64
N SER A 222 13.49 -18.85 -23.59
CA SER A 222 14.15 -19.30 -24.82
C SER A 222 14.70 -18.12 -25.62
N ALA A 223 15.67 -18.34 -26.49
CA ALA A 223 16.21 -17.27 -27.34
C ALA A 223 15.13 -16.57 -28.18
N SER A 224 14.17 -17.35 -28.71
CA SER A 224 13.02 -16.81 -29.44
C SER A 224 12.06 -16.03 -28.54
N GLY A 225 11.81 -16.51 -27.31
CA GLY A 225 10.99 -15.81 -26.33
C GLY A 225 11.61 -14.49 -25.90
N GLN A 226 12.91 -14.46 -25.64
CA GLN A 226 13.62 -13.22 -25.31
C GLN A 226 13.57 -12.21 -26.47
N SER A 227 13.78 -12.67 -27.70
CA SER A 227 13.69 -11.82 -28.90
C SER A 227 12.30 -11.21 -29.08
N LEU A 228 11.22 -11.98 -28.79
CA LEU A 228 9.85 -11.49 -28.84
C LEU A 228 9.64 -10.38 -27.77
N VAL A 229 10.04 -10.63 -26.52
CA VAL A 229 9.92 -9.63 -25.44
C VAL A 229 10.65 -8.34 -25.79
N ASP A 230 11.90 -8.45 -26.28
CA ASP A 230 12.73 -7.29 -26.63
C ASP A 230 12.13 -6.51 -27.81
N SER A 231 11.57 -7.20 -28.81
CA SER A 231 10.87 -6.56 -29.92
C SER A 231 9.64 -5.80 -29.44
N LYS A 232 8.76 -6.44 -28.65
CA LYS A 232 7.55 -5.80 -28.12
C LYS A 232 7.86 -4.59 -27.26
N ARG A 233 8.90 -4.70 -26.42
CA ARG A 233 9.34 -3.60 -25.59
C ARG A 233 9.82 -2.43 -26.45
N GLN A 234 10.69 -2.66 -27.44
CA GLN A 234 11.19 -1.61 -28.30
C GLN A 234 10.09 -0.93 -29.12
N ASP A 235 9.10 -1.69 -29.61
CA ASP A 235 7.97 -1.14 -30.36
C ASP A 235 7.13 -0.19 -29.49
N LEU A 236 6.82 -0.60 -28.24
CA LEU A 236 6.06 0.21 -27.29
C LEU A 236 6.85 1.44 -26.83
N GLU A 237 8.13 1.29 -26.45
CA GLU A 237 9.00 2.38 -26.02
C GLU A 237 9.15 3.43 -27.15
N LYS A 238 9.38 2.98 -28.38
CA LYS A 238 9.50 3.87 -29.53
C LYS A 238 8.20 4.64 -29.83
N LYS A 239 7.05 3.99 -29.63
CA LYS A 239 5.75 4.62 -29.90
C LYS A 239 5.37 5.65 -28.84
N HIS A 240 5.68 5.40 -27.59
CA HIS A 240 5.34 6.26 -26.45
C HIS A 240 6.46 7.25 -26.10
N ASP A 241 7.64 7.13 -26.71
CA ASP A 241 8.83 7.97 -26.47
C ASP A 241 9.25 7.95 -24.97
N ASP A 242 9.11 6.79 -24.32
CA ASP A 242 9.41 6.60 -22.91
C ASP A 242 9.83 5.14 -22.63
N ASP A 243 10.46 4.87 -21.48
CA ASP A 243 10.76 3.50 -21.06
C ASP A 243 9.49 2.75 -20.63
N LEU A 244 9.51 1.42 -20.79
CA LEU A 244 8.30 0.63 -20.58
C LEU A 244 7.87 0.56 -19.11
N GLU A 245 8.78 0.70 -18.16
CA GLU A 245 8.45 0.77 -16.73
C GLU A 245 7.62 2.03 -16.43
N SER A 246 8.02 3.17 -16.99
CA SER A 246 7.28 4.44 -16.91
C SER A 246 5.90 4.33 -17.58
N ILE A 247 5.84 3.73 -18.77
CA ILE A 247 4.58 3.54 -19.52
C ILE A 247 3.59 2.69 -18.71
N VAL A 248 4.03 1.55 -18.18
CA VAL A 248 3.19 0.65 -17.34
C VAL A 248 2.71 1.37 -16.08
N THR A 249 3.59 2.14 -15.45
CA THR A 249 3.24 2.94 -14.26
C THR A 249 2.18 3.98 -14.58
N ASP A 250 2.33 4.72 -15.65
CA ASP A 250 1.38 5.75 -16.10
C ASP A 250 0.02 5.15 -16.47
N GLU A 251 -0.01 4.03 -17.17
CA GLU A 251 -1.26 3.33 -17.49
C GLU A 251 -1.99 2.82 -16.24
N ARG A 252 -1.25 2.29 -15.23
CA ARG A 252 -1.84 1.92 -13.94
C ARG A 252 -2.47 3.13 -13.25
N TYR A 253 -1.78 4.27 -13.22
CA TYR A 253 -2.33 5.49 -12.61
C TYR A 253 -3.54 6.01 -13.37
N LYS A 254 -3.55 5.97 -14.70
CA LYS A 254 -4.73 6.32 -15.53
C LYS A 254 -5.94 5.44 -15.20
N PHE A 255 -5.72 4.13 -15.07
CA PHE A 255 -6.76 3.19 -14.64
C PHE A 255 -7.28 3.52 -13.25
N ILE A 256 -6.39 3.73 -12.28
CA ILE A 256 -6.74 4.08 -10.90
C ILE A 256 -7.52 5.38 -10.85
N GLN A 257 -7.08 6.43 -11.53
CA GLN A 257 -7.78 7.72 -11.59
C GLN A 257 -9.18 7.59 -12.17
N LYS A 258 -9.36 6.78 -13.23
CA LYS A 258 -10.67 6.49 -13.81
C LYS A 258 -11.60 5.85 -12.79
N ILE A 259 -11.11 4.88 -12.02
CA ILE A 259 -11.86 4.22 -10.95
C ILE A 259 -12.20 5.19 -9.83
N VAL A 260 -11.22 5.91 -9.31
CA VAL A 260 -11.38 6.86 -8.20
C VAL A 260 -12.38 7.96 -8.57
N ASN A 261 -12.26 8.54 -9.76
CA ASN A 261 -13.18 9.58 -10.25
C ASN A 261 -14.64 9.10 -10.34
N THR A 262 -14.86 7.80 -10.56
CA THR A 262 -16.21 7.22 -10.68
C THR A 262 -16.78 6.71 -9.37
N THR A 263 -15.94 6.40 -8.38
CA THR A 263 -16.34 5.76 -7.14
C THR A 263 -16.20 6.64 -5.91
N VAL A 264 -15.32 7.65 -5.94
CA VAL A 264 -15.05 8.53 -4.81
C VAL A 264 -15.67 9.90 -5.03
N LYS A 265 -16.55 10.30 -4.11
CA LYS A 265 -17.15 11.62 -4.09
C LYS A 265 -16.59 12.38 -2.89
N LYS A 266 -15.85 13.44 -3.14
CA LYS A 266 -15.45 14.41 -2.10
C LYS A 266 -16.54 15.46 -2.00
N ALA A 267 -17.08 15.69 -0.79
CA ALA A 267 -17.97 16.81 -0.59
C ALA A 267 -17.19 18.10 -0.90
N LYS A 268 -17.75 18.98 -1.74
CA LYS A 268 -17.14 20.28 -2.01
C LYS A 268 -16.96 20.98 -0.65
N ASP A 269 -15.71 21.23 -0.31
CA ASP A 269 -15.22 22.20 0.67
C ASP A 269 -15.91 22.23 2.05
N LYS A 270 -15.76 21.19 2.86
CA LYS A 270 -15.61 21.40 4.29
C LYS A 270 -14.11 21.41 4.59
N LEU A 271 -13.47 22.55 4.27
CA LEU A 271 -12.12 22.81 4.77
C LEU A 271 -12.14 22.65 6.29
N THR A 272 -11.31 21.76 6.80
CA THR A 272 -11.12 21.63 8.24
C THR A 272 -10.54 22.94 8.78
N VAL A 273 -10.63 23.16 10.08
CA VAL A 273 -10.00 24.36 10.70
C VAL A 273 -8.49 24.36 10.38
N SER A 274 -7.87 23.19 10.38
CA SER A 274 -6.46 23.01 10.01
C SER A 274 -6.18 23.45 8.58
N ASP A 275 -7.01 23.01 7.60
CA ASP A 275 -6.84 23.42 6.20
C ASP A 275 -6.99 24.93 5.99
N LYS A 276 -7.88 25.58 6.78
CA LYS A 276 -8.05 27.03 6.74
C LYS A 276 -6.83 27.75 7.29
N ILE A 277 -6.28 27.26 8.41
CA ILE A 277 -5.05 27.81 9.00
C ILE A 277 -3.88 27.60 8.02
N ASP A 278 -3.74 26.42 7.48
CA ASP A 278 -2.68 26.07 6.54
C ASP A 278 -2.73 26.98 5.30
N ARG A 279 -3.90 27.19 4.73
CA ARG A 279 -4.10 28.10 3.59
C ARG A 279 -3.70 29.55 3.87
N ILE A 280 -3.83 29.99 5.13
CA ILE A 280 -3.43 31.36 5.53
C ILE A 280 -1.91 31.40 5.76
N VAL A 281 -1.38 30.42 6.49
CA VAL A 281 0.05 30.38 6.87
C VAL A 281 0.95 30.12 5.67
N THR A 282 0.51 29.27 4.72
CA THR A 282 1.27 28.95 3.50
C THR A 282 0.98 29.90 2.33
N ASN A 283 0.15 30.93 2.54
CA ASN A 283 -0.14 31.90 1.50
C ASN A 283 1.15 32.65 1.09
N ARG A 284 1.40 32.73 -0.23
CA ARG A 284 2.62 33.33 -0.80
C ARG A 284 2.87 34.79 -0.34
N ILE A 285 1.80 35.56 -0.06
CA ILE A 285 1.91 36.96 0.37
C ILE A 285 1.87 37.07 1.87
N LEU A 286 0.97 36.34 2.54
CA LEU A 286 0.76 36.42 3.99
C LEU A 286 1.78 35.60 4.79
N GLY A 287 2.38 34.57 4.19
CA GLY A 287 3.33 33.68 4.88
C GLY A 287 4.55 34.41 5.44
N ILE A 288 5.11 35.36 4.67
CA ILE A 288 6.29 36.13 5.10
C ILE A 288 5.97 37.03 6.30
N PRO A 289 4.93 37.89 6.29
CA PRO A 289 4.53 38.67 7.46
C PRO A 289 4.19 37.83 8.68
N ILE A 290 3.51 36.71 8.49
CA ILE A 290 3.17 35.79 9.59
C ILE A 290 4.45 35.18 10.18
N PHE A 291 5.38 34.74 9.34
CA PHE A 291 6.68 34.24 9.79
C PHE A 291 7.44 35.25 10.63
N VAL A 292 7.53 36.49 10.15
CA VAL A 292 8.19 37.60 10.88
C VAL A 292 7.52 37.86 12.23
N ALA A 293 6.19 37.86 12.27
CA ALA A 293 5.43 38.05 13.50
C ALA A 293 5.65 36.90 14.50
N VAL A 294 5.66 35.65 14.04
CA VAL A 294 5.92 34.49 14.88
C VAL A 294 7.36 34.50 15.39
N MET A 295 8.33 34.80 14.54
CA MET A 295 9.74 34.87 14.94
C MET A 295 9.97 36.01 15.95
N TRP A 296 9.33 37.16 15.76
CA TRP A 296 9.39 38.26 16.73
C TRP A 296 8.78 37.85 18.08
N LEU A 297 7.63 37.15 18.06
CA LEU A 297 6.98 36.66 19.29
C LEU A 297 7.88 35.65 20.02
N VAL A 298 8.47 34.68 19.30
CA VAL A 298 9.40 33.69 19.86
C VAL A 298 10.61 34.40 20.48
N TYR A 299 11.20 35.37 19.77
CA TYR A 299 12.33 36.16 20.28
C TYR A 299 11.94 36.92 21.53
N TYR A 300 10.79 37.60 21.51
CA TYR A 300 10.30 38.38 22.66
C TYR A 300 10.11 37.48 23.89
N VAL A 301 9.42 36.37 23.75
CA VAL A 301 9.20 35.43 24.86
C VAL A 301 10.51 34.83 25.37
N SER A 302 11.39 34.41 24.45
CA SER A 302 12.66 33.77 24.82
C SER A 302 13.62 34.72 25.54
N VAL A 303 13.71 35.99 25.09
CA VAL A 303 14.69 36.95 25.65
C VAL A 303 14.13 37.69 26.83
N THR A 304 12.89 38.23 26.73
CA THR A 304 12.36 39.12 27.75
C THR A 304 11.63 38.42 28.89
N THR A 305 11.12 37.20 28.67
CA THR A 305 10.36 36.48 29.71
C THR A 305 11.17 35.32 30.28
N VAL A 306 11.48 34.32 29.43
CA VAL A 306 12.19 33.11 29.88
C VAL A 306 13.66 33.40 30.14
N GLY A 307 14.31 34.15 29.25
CA GLY A 307 15.73 34.47 29.37
C GLY A 307 16.02 35.31 30.64
N THR A 308 15.23 36.34 30.91
CA THR A 308 15.37 37.15 32.12
C THR A 308 15.13 36.32 33.36
N PHE A 309 14.04 35.53 33.40
CA PHE A 309 13.76 34.66 34.54
C PHE A 309 14.88 33.66 34.84
N VAL A 310 15.42 33.00 33.81
CA VAL A 310 16.52 32.04 33.96
C VAL A 310 17.82 32.75 34.42
N THR A 311 18.09 33.91 33.86
CA THR A 311 19.28 34.71 34.24
C THR A 311 19.21 35.17 35.67
N ASP A 312 18.07 35.73 36.09
CA ASP A 312 17.85 36.19 37.47
C ASP A 312 17.91 35.03 38.47
N TRP A 313 17.24 33.92 38.13
CA TRP A 313 17.32 32.69 38.96
C TRP A 313 18.76 32.14 39.07
N THR A 314 19.51 32.15 37.97
CA THR A 314 20.91 31.69 37.98
C THR A 314 21.78 32.63 38.83
N ASN A 315 21.63 33.91 38.70
CA ASN A 315 22.40 34.87 39.48
C ASN A 315 22.05 34.85 40.96
N ASP A 316 20.77 34.84 41.31
CA ASP A 316 20.33 34.96 42.69
C ASP A 316 20.47 33.68 43.50
N VAL A 317 20.36 32.50 42.82
CA VAL A 317 20.42 31.23 43.54
C VAL A 317 21.76 30.53 43.33
N PHE A 318 22.23 30.39 42.07
CA PHE A 318 23.40 29.58 41.78
C PHE A 318 24.72 30.31 42.06
N VAL A 319 24.83 31.57 41.63
CA VAL A 319 26.04 32.36 41.87
C VAL A 319 26.22 32.68 43.35
N VAL A 320 25.13 33.05 44.04
CA VAL A 320 25.18 33.35 45.49
C VAL A 320 25.53 32.11 46.32
N ALA A 321 25.05 30.89 45.90
CA ALA A 321 25.39 29.63 46.57
C ALA A 321 26.85 29.23 46.40
N ILE A 322 27.57 29.72 45.40
CA ILE A 322 29.00 29.45 45.17
C ILE A 322 29.89 30.46 45.87
N GLN A 323 29.40 31.68 46.13
CA GLN A 323 30.16 32.75 46.79
C GLN A 323 30.13 32.70 48.32
N ASN A 324 29.25 31.87 48.91
CA ASN A 324 29.21 31.55 50.35
C ASN A 324 29.80 30.19 50.60
#